data_a69edb45bd5a30f5d5eb9d5b113cf02e
#
_entry.id   a69edb45bd5a30f5d5eb9d5b113cf02e
#
_cell.length_a   1.000
_cell.length_b   1.000
_cell.length_c   1.000
_cell.angle_alpha   90.00
_cell.angle_beta   90.00
_cell.angle_gamma   90.00
#
_symmetry.space_group_name_H-M   'P 1'
#
loop_
_entity.id
_entity.type
_entity.pdbx_description
1 polymer ?
#
loop_
_entity_poly.entity_id
_entity_poly.type
_entity_poly.pdbx_seq_one_letter_code
_entity_poly.pdbx_strand_id
1 'polypeptide(L)'
;CLSSFSYGDDKYLSFKDLKKIPDGMNVVHNGEGNTAIVALHGFYPVYWIEIHHEWVQPFNYLVKKNINTFFYKYNWNECPSNVSRDFEKELQLLILQYPEIDNWQIVGHSMGGSVVMFTNQSFPFNEEITFNTVATPVNYERDKTPFYIRLYESIFNKNCSENINSLNYEFQNGFTNKHVQWRNLKEFDSQFKNYDFDPYDGEIKNSIVFQFPDSLNGERVGHTSSLYFSILEIVN
;
A
#
# COMPACT_ATOMS: atom_id res chain seq x y z
N CYS A 1 21.70 5.52 -6.74
CA CYS A 1 21.86 6.24 -5.46
C CYS A 1 20.48 6.55 -4.95
N LEU A 2 20.10 5.93 -3.81
CA LEU A 2 18.89 6.32 -3.09
C LEU A 2 19.05 7.77 -2.63
N SER A 3 18.06 8.61 -2.90
CA SER A 3 18.05 9.97 -2.39
C SER A 3 17.79 9.91 -0.88
N SER A 4 18.81 10.18 -0.05
CA SER A 4 18.64 10.28 1.39
C SER A 4 17.92 11.57 1.74
N PHE A 5 16.63 11.49 1.98
CA PHE A 5 15.87 12.52 2.67
C PHE A 5 16.01 12.26 4.18
N SER A 6 17.11 12.69 4.79
CA SER A 6 17.28 12.56 6.23
C SER A 6 16.46 13.63 6.94
N TYR A 7 15.38 13.22 7.61
CA TYR A 7 14.71 14.05 8.62
C TYR A 7 15.46 13.94 9.95
N GLY A 8 15.75 15.07 10.59
CA GLY A 8 16.35 15.09 11.93
C GLY A 8 15.41 14.43 12.94
N ASP A 9 15.97 13.73 13.89
CA ASP A 9 15.34 12.76 14.83
C ASP A 9 14.13 13.26 15.65
N ASP A 10 13.79 14.54 15.63
CA ASP A 10 12.73 15.13 16.47
C ASP A 10 11.58 15.79 15.68
N LYS A 11 11.54 15.66 14.37
CA LYS A 11 10.55 16.41 13.57
C LYS A 11 9.36 15.52 13.15
N TYR A 12 8.17 15.93 13.56
CA TYR A 12 6.91 15.36 13.09
C TYR A 12 6.77 15.52 11.57
N LEU A 13 6.62 14.40 10.85
CA LEU A 13 6.40 14.40 9.41
C LEU A 13 5.01 14.96 9.09
N SER A 14 4.97 15.95 8.24
CA SER A 14 3.73 16.55 7.75
C SER A 14 3.43 16.09 6.32
N PHE A 15 2.19 16.30 5.91
CA PHE A 15 1.79 16.14 4.52
C PHE A 15 2.69 16.93 3.53
N LYS A 16 3.07 18.16 3.88
CA LYS A 16 3.94 18.99 3.04
C LYS A 16 5.31 18.37 2.84
N ASP A 17 5.79 17.64 3.82
CA ASP A 17 7.06 16.94 3.73
C ASP A 17 6.95 15.74 2.79
N LEU A 18 5.90 14.91 2.92
CA LEU A 18 5.66 13.78 2.01
C LEU A 18 5.47 14.23 0.56
N LYS A 19 4.81 15.38 0.35
CA LYS A 19 4.62 15.93 -1.00
C LYS A 19 5.95 16.30 -1.70
N LYS A 20 6.97 16.67 -0.94
CA LYS A 20 8.29 17.07 -1.47
C LYS A 20 9.20 15.86 -1.76
N ILE A 21 8.89 14.70 -1.24
CA ILE A 21 9.66 13.49 -1.53
C ILE A 21 9.63 13.24 -3.04
N PRO A 22 10.77 12.99 -3.70
CA PRO A 22 10.80 12.68 -5.12
C PRO A 22 10.19 11.31 -5.42
N ASP A 23 9.86 11.05 -6.68
CA ASP A 23 9.43 9.73 -7.12
C ASP A 23 10.59 8.73 -7.00
N GLY A 24 10.26 7.45 -6.80
CA GLY A 24 11.20 6.35 -6.53
C GLY A 24 11.30 6.00 -5.05
N MET A 25 12.28 5.16 -4.72
CA MET A 25 12.54 4.70 -3.35
C MET A 25 13.24 5.76 -2.52
N ASN A 26 12.68 6.08 -1.37
CA ASN A 26 13.18 7.11 -0.47
C ASN A 26 13.30 6.59 0.95
N VAL A 27 14.36 6.99 1.65
CA VAL A 27 14.52 6.73 3.08
C VAL A 27 13.71 7.77 3.86
N VAL A 28 12.74 7.31 4.64
CA VAL A 28 11.97 8.15 5.57
C VAL A 28 12.66 8.20 6.93
N HIS A 29 13.12 7.04 7.41
CA HIS A 29 13.83 6.91 8.67
C HIS A 29 14.78 5.72 8.65
N ASN A 30 16.00 5.94 9.07
CA ASN A 30 16.95 4.86 9.38
C ASN A 30 16.77 4.52 10.85
N GLY A 31 16.04 3.46 11.12
CA GLY A 31 15.82 2.94 12.47
C GLY A 31 16.92 2.01 12.93
N GLU A 32 16.70 1.42 14.09
CA GLU A 32 17.56 0.37 14.63
C GLU A 32 16.86 -0.99 14.55
N GLY A 33 17.65 -2.06 14.44
CA GLY A 33 17.13 -3.42 14.35
C GLY A 33 16.98 -3.93 12.93
N ASN A 34 16.39 -5.12 12.82
CA ASN A 34 16.38 -5.94 11.60
C ASN A 34 15.04 -5.91 10.85
N THR A 35 14.12 -5.06 11.26
CA THR A 35 12.80 -4.90 10.61
C THR A 35 12.72 -3.63 9.80
N ALA A 36 12.16 -3.72 8.60
CA ALA A 36 11.89 -2.58 7.74
C ALA A 36 10.45 -2.58 7.22
N ILE A 37 9.89 -1.38 7.10
CA ILE A 37 8.63 -1.11 6.41
C ILE A 37 8.93 -0.40 5.09
N VAL A 38 8.47 -0.96 3.98
CA VAL A 38 8.46 -0.31 2.67
C VAL A 38 7.03 0.06 2.32
N ALA A 39 6.76 1.34 2.27
CA ALA A 39 5.43 1.91 2.14
C ALA A 39 5.11 2.31 0.69
N LEU A 40 3.91 1.98 0.20
CA LEU A 40 3.39 2.43 -1.09
C LEU A 40 2.03 3.11 -0.89
N HIS A 41 1.91 4.33 -1.43
CA HIS A 41 0.68 5.13 -1.31
C HIS A 41 -0.43 4.64 -2.25
N GLY A 42 -1.66 4.97 -1.90
CA GLY A 42 -2.83 4.77 -2.74
C GLY A 42 -2.99 5.83 -3.82
N PHE A 43 -4.21 5.96 -4.30
CA PHE A 43 -4.60 7.01 -5.22
C PHE A 43 -4.45 8.39 -4.58
N TYR A 44 -3.65 9.25 -5.22
CA TYR A 44 -3.26 10.54 -4.66
C TYR A 44 -3.45 11.70 -5.66
N PRO A 45 -4.67 12.18 -5.90
CA PRO A 45 -4.90 13.32 -6.79
C PRO A 45 -4.31 14.62 -6.19
N VAL A 46 -3.74 15.44 -7.04
CA VAL A 46 -2.97 16.67 -6.70
C VAL A 46 -3.76 17.67 -5.84
N TYR A 47 -5.10 17.60 -5.85
CA TYR A 47 -6.00 18.50 -5.13
C TYR A 47 -6.51 17.95 -3.80
N TRP A 48 -6.02 16.80 -3.32
CA TRP A 48 -6.39 16.30 -2.00
C TRP A 48 -5.92 17.21 -0.89
N ILE A 49 -6.83 17.46 0.05
CA ILE A 49 -6.61 18.35 1.18
C ILE A 49 -5.60 17.72 2.14
N GLU A 50 -4.68 18.52 2.64
CA GLU A 50 -3.47 18.16 3.41
C GLU A 50 -3.69 17.22 4.61
N ILE A 51 -4.89 17.19 5.20
CA ILE A 51 -5.17 16.42 6.43
C ILE A 51 -5.43 14.93 6.20
N HIS A 52 -5.44 14.47 4.96
CA HIS A 52 -5.89 13.11 4.64
C HIS A 52 -4.84 12.22 3.99
N HIS A 53 -3.55 12.59 4.03
CA HIS A 53 -2.53 11.69 3.54
C HIS A 53 -2.40 10.50 4.48
N GLU A 54 -2.76 9.33 3.98
CA GLU A 54 -2.85 8.09 4.73
C GLU A 54 -1.54 7.71 5.45
N TRP A 55 -0.38 8.07 4.91
CA TRP A 55 0.93 7.71 5.46
C TRP A 55 1.49 8.67 6.51
N VAL A 56 0.88 9.83 6.75
CA VAL A 56 1.41 10.80 7.75
C VAL A 56 1.43 10.21 9.15
N GLN A 57 0.31 9.66 9.59
CA GLN A 57 0.20 9.06 10.93
C GLN A 57 1.04 7.79 11.08
N PRO A 58 1.00 6.82 10.13
CA PRO A 58 1.86 5.65 10.16
C PRO A 58 3.34 5.98 10.24
N PHE A 59 3.85 6.90 9.40
CA PHE A 59 5.27 7.26 9.43
C PHE A 59 5.71 7.87 10.74
N ASN A 60 4.91 8.77 11.32
CA ASN A 60 5.23 9.33 12.62
C ASN A 60 5.26 8.28 13.74
N TYR A 61 4.40 7.26 13.65
CA TYR A 61 4.44 6.13 14.57
C TYR A 61 5.70 5.28 14.36
N LEU A 62 6.06 4.94 13.12
CA LEU A 62 7.24 4.15 12.79
C LEU A 62 8.55 4.84 13.20
N VAL A 63 8.66 6.15 12.94
CA VAL A 63 9.79 6.97 13.41
C VAL A 63 9.90 6.95 14.93
N LYS A 64 8.78 7.14 15.65
CA LYS A 64 8.74 7.07 17.11
C LYS A 64 9.15 5.68 17.65
N LYS A 65 8.87 4.62 16.90
CA LYS A 65 9.25 3.23 17.21
C LYS A 65 10.66 2.88 16.75
N ASN A 66 11.36 3.81 16.11
CA ASN A 66 12.71 3.63 15.58
C ASN A 66 12.82 2.46 14.56
N ILE A 67 11.79 2.29 13.71
CA ILE A 67 11.72 1.25 12.68
C ILE A 67 12.29 1.77 11.36
N ASN A 68 13.15 0.99 10.70
CA ASN A 68 13.61 1.30 9.34
C ASN A 68 12.42 1.50 8.41
N THR A 69 12.31 2.67 7.81
CA THR A 69 11.12 3.06 7.07
C THR A 69 11.51 3.67 5.73
N PHE A 70 10.97 3.08 4.68
CA PHE A 70 11.18 3.48 3.30
C PHE A 70 9.84 3.84 2.65
N PHE A 71 9.85 4.76 1.71
CA PHE A 71 8.65 5.16 0.98
C PHE A 71 8.91 5.12 -0.52
N TYR A 72 8.18 4.30 -1.23
CA TYR A 72 8.16 4.29 -2.67
C TYR A 72 7.05 5.21 -3.17
N LYS A 73 7.46 6.37 -3.69
CA LYS A 73 6.55 7.33 -4.29
C LYS A 73 6.54 7.17 -5.80
N TYR A 74 5.38 7.16 -6.39
CA TYR A 74 5.20 6.94 -7.82
C TYR A 74 4.07 7.80 -8.39
N ASN A 75 4.01 7.91 -9.71
CA ASN A 75 2.90 8.56 -10.38
C ASN A 75 1.65 7.65 -10.27
N TRP A 76 0.71 8.04 -9.40
CA TRP A 76 -0.53 7.31 -9.18
C TRP A 76 -1.41 7.14 -10.44
N ASN A 77 -1.15 7.89 -11.51
CA ASN A 77 -1.86 7.80 -12.79
C ASN A 77 -1.27 6.74 -13.73
N GLU A 78 -0.20 6.06 -13.32
CA GLU A 78 0.37 4.93 -14.03
C GLU A 78 -0.35 3.63 -13.69
N CYS A 79 -0.28 2.66 -14.60
CA CYS A 79 -0.84 1.33 -14.37
C CYS A 79 -0.07 0.60 -13.26
N PRO A 80 -0.75 -0.03 -12.29
CA PRO A 80 -0.08 -0.74 -11.20
C PRO A 80 0.97 -1.76 -11.65
N SER A 81 0.74 -2.49 -12.74
CA SER A 81 1.72 -3.44 -13.30
C SER A 81 2.95 -2.77 -13.91
N ASN A 82 2.84 -1.55 -14.43
CA ASN A 82 4.00 -0.79 -14.89
C ASN A 82 4.81 -0.31 -13.68
N VAL A 83 4.11 0.27 -12.69
CA VAL A 83 4.73 0.72 -11.44
C VAL A 83 5.42 -0.43 -10.72
N SER A 84 4.79 -1.62 -10.68
CA SER A 84 5.34 -2.79 -9.99
C SER A 84 6.69 -3.24 -10.54
N ARG A 85 6.89 -3.15 -11.86
CA ARG A 85 8.17 -3.51 -12.49
C ARG A 85 9.34 -2.61 -12.08
N ASP A 86 9.07 -1.32 -11.91
CA ASP A 86 10.10 -0.38 -11.48
C ASP A 86 10.30 -0.47 -9.96
N PHE A 87 9.21 -0.64 -9.21
CA PHE A 87 9.27 -0.89 -7.78
C PHE A 87 10.06 -2.16 -7.45
N GLU A 88 9.83 -3.27 -8.18
CA GLU A 88 10.55 -4.53 -7.97
C GLU A 88 12.07 -4.33 -8.07
N LYS A 89 12.54 -3.63 -9.11
CA LYS A 89 13.97 -3.35 -9.29
C LYS A 89 14.55 -2.55 -8.12
N GLU A 90 13.84 -1.50 -7.71
CA GLU A 90 14.27 -0.65 -6.61
C GLU A 90 14.23 -1.38 -5.26
N LEU A 91 13.22 -2.25 -5.05
CA LEU A 91 13.13 -3.09 -3.87
C LEU A 91 14.29 -4.10 -3.77
N GLN A 92 14.65 -4.75 -4.88
CA GLN A 92 15.80 -5.65 -4.92
C GLN A 92 17.11 -4.91 -4.57
N LEU A 93 17.32 -3.71 -5.11
CA LEU A 93 18.47 -2.88 -4.78
C LEU A 93 18.47 -2.44 -3.33
N LEU A 94 17.31 -2.09 -2.78
CA LEU A 94 17.16 -1.72 -1.38
C LEU A 94 17.54 -2.87 -0.44
N ILE A 95 17.04 -4.07 -0.70
CA ILE A 95 17.37 -5.27 0.11
C ILE A 95 18.88 -5.54 0.09
N LEU A 96 19.51 -5.43 -1.07
CA LEU A 96 20.97 -5.61 -1.19
C LEU A 96 21.77 -4.53 -0.46
N GLN A 97 21.21 -3.33 -0.31
CA GLN A 97 21.88 -2.21 0.36
C GLN A 97 21.81 -2.29 1.89
N TYR A 98 20.82 -3.01 2.44
CA TYR A 98 20.57 -3.16 3.87
C TYR A 98 20.60 -4.64 4.29
N PRO A 99 21.76 -5.30 4.20
CA PRO A 99 21.87 -6.74 4.45
C PRO A 99 21.65 -7.14 5.92
N GLU A 100 21.61 -6.16 6.83
CA GLU A 100 21.28 -6.36 8.25
C GLU A 100 19.79 -6.51 8.52
N ILE A 101 18.94 -6.20 7.54
CA ILE A 101 17.49 -6.32 7.66
C ILE A 101 17.05 -7.69 7.14
N ASP A 102 16.43 -8.49 7.99
CA ASP A 102 15.94 -9.84 7.71
C ASP A 102 14.40 -9.97 7.84
N ASN A 103 13.70 -8.87 8.11
CA ASN A 103 12.24 -8.82 8.18
C ASN A 103 11.69 -7.62 7.39
N TRP A 104 11.40 -7.87 6.13
CA TRP A 104 10.88 -6.87 5.21
C TRP A 104 9.36 -6.91 5.13
N GLN A 105 8.70 -5.84 5.52
CA GLN A 105 7.26 -5.67 5.44
C GLN A 105 6.92 -4.68 4.32
N ILE A 106 6.49 -5.17 3.18
CA ILE A 106 6.09 -4.35 2.03
C ILE A 106 4.61 -4.04 2.19
N VAL A 107 4.25 -2.77 2.37
CA VAL A 107 2.88 -2.37 2.73
C VAL A 107 2.31 -1.42 1.68
N GLY A 108 1.32 -1.88 0.94
CA GLY A 108 0.60 -1.08 -0.05
C GLY A 108 -0.83 -0.77 0.40
N HIS A 109 -1.20 0.51 0.38
CA HIS A 109 -2.55 0.96 0.71
C HIS A 109 -3.37 1.20 -0.56
N SER A 110 -4.62 0.72 -0.58
CA SER A 110 -5.55 0.96 -1.68
C SER A 110 -4.92 0.58 -3.05
N MET A 111 -4.75 1.50 -3.99
CA MET A 111 -4.08 1.27 -5.26
C MET A 111 -2.61 0.84 -5.09
N GLY A 112 -1.91 1.31 -4.06
CA GLY A 112 -0.56 0.83 -3.72
C GLY A 112 -0.53 -0.66 -3.40
N GLY A 113 -1.60 -1.21 -2.86
CA GLY A 113 -1.74 -2.65 -2.67
C GLY A 113 -1.83 -3.42 -3.99
N SER A 114 -2.44 -2.86 -5.04
CA SER A 114 -2.40 -3.48 -6.37
C SER A 114 -0.96 -3.55 -6.91
N VAL A 115 -0.16 -2.50 -6.71
CA VAL A 115 1.27 -2.53 -7.07
C VAL A 115 1.99 -3.63 -6.30
N VAL A 116 1.74 -3.75 -4.99
CA VAL A 116 2.30 -4.81 -4.13
C VAL A 116 1.92 -6.20 -4.62
N MET A 117 0.68 -6.42 -5.05
CA MET A 117 0.22 -7.70 -5.59
C MET A 117 0.95 -8.08 -6.88
N PHE A 118 1.06 -7.16 -7.84
CA PHE A 118 1.81 -7.40 -9.08
C PHE A 118 3.30 -7.66 -8.80
N THR A 119 3.88 -6.94 -7.86
CA THR A 119 5.27 -7.17 -7.45
C THR A 119 5.43 -8.55 -6.83
N ASN A 120 4.55 -8.96 -5.91
CA ASN A 120 4.64 -10.28 -5.27
C ASN A 120 4.51 -11.44 -6.28
N GLN A 121 3.76 -11.25 -7.37
CA GLN A 121 3.58 -12.27 -8.40
C GLN A 121 4.89 -12.58 -9.14
N SER A 122 5.73 -11.56 -9.38
CA SER A 122 6.99 -11.69 -10.14
C SER A 122 8.22 -11.78 -9.23
N PHE A 123 8.13 -11.32 -7.97
CA PHE A 123 9.27 -11.25 -7.06
C PHE A 123 9.79 -12.64 -6.72
N PRO A 124 11.11 -12.87 -6.76
CA PRO A 124 11.70 -14.13 -6.33
C PRO A 124 11.27 -14.50 -4.90
N PHE A 125 11.14 -15.80 -4.65
CA PHE A 125 10.83 -16.26 -3.29
C PHE A 125 11.90 -15.79 -2.30
N ASN A 126 11.44 -15.18 -1.21
CA ASN A 126 12.27 -14.78 -0.08
C ASN A 126 11.46 -14.87 1.21
N GLU A 127 11.87 -15.75 2.12
CA GLU A 127 11.17 -15.98 3.39
C GLU A 127 11.19 -14.78 4.35
N GLU A 128 12.12 -13.85 4.15
CA GLU A 128 12.27 -12.63 4.93
C GLU A 128 11.28 -11.53 4.51
N ILE A 129 10.53 -11.75 3.42
CA ILE A 129 9.63 -10.74 2.88
C ILE A 129 8.17 -11.13 3.10
N THR A 130 7.41 -10.21 3.66
CA THR A 130 5.94 -10.27 3.71
C THR A 130 5.34 -9.11 2.92
N PHE A 131 4.48 -9.43 1.97
CA PHE A 131 3.72 -8.47 1.20
C PHE A 131 2.35 -8.24 1.88
N ASN A 132 2.04 -6.98 2.19
CA ASN A 132 0.82 -6.59 2.88
C ASN A 132 -0.02 -5.67 1.98
N THR A 133 -1.28 -6.00 1.78
CA THR A 133 -2.25 -5.16 1.08
C THR A 133 -3.30 -4.66 2.07
N VAL A 134 -3.48 -3.34 2.15
CA VAL A 134 -4.38 -2.71 3.11
C VAL A 134 -5.48 -1.96 2.37
N ALA A 135 -6.73 -2.23 2.68
CA ALA A 135 -7.90 -1.64 2.03
C ALA A 135 -7.81 -1.65 0.49
N THR A 136 -7.23 -2.73 -0.05
CA THR A 136 -7.01 -2.89 -1.49
C THR A 136 -8.18 -3.65 -2.10
N PRO A 137 -8.86 -3.09 -3.11
CA PRO A 137 -9.91 -3.80 -3.81
C PRO A 137 -9.32 -4.95 -4.61
N VAL A 138 -9.83 -6.15 -4.40
CA VAL A 138 -9.44 -7.37 -5.12
C VAL A 138 -10.55 -7.87 -6.03
N ASN A 139 -11.78 -7.46 -5.76
CA ASN A 139 -12.95 -7.70 -6.58
C ASN A 139 -13.45 -6.37 -7.16
N TYR A 140 -13.52 -6.27 -8.48
CA TYR A 140 -13.99 -5.06 -9.14
C TYR A 140 -14.96 -5.40 -10.25
N GLU A 141 -16.20 -5.00 -10.09
CA GLU A 141 -17.25 -5.19 -11.08
C GLU A 141 -17.55 -3.84 -11.77
N ARG A 142 -16.89 -3.60 -12.91
CA ARG A 142 -16.99 -2.33 -13.64
C ARG A 142 -18.43 -1.90 -13.92
N ASP A 143 -19.28 -2.84 -14.31
CA ASP A 143 -20.66 -2.53 -14.69
C ASP A 143 -21.51 -2.11 -13.47
N LYS A 144 -21.13 -2.55 -12.27
CA LYS A 144 -21.76 -2.17 -11.01
C LYS A 144 -21.10 -0.98 -10.33
N THR A 145 -19.99 -0.49 -10.88
CA THR A 145 -19.27 0.68 -10.33
C THR A 145 -20.06 1.96 -10.64
N PRO A 146 -20.17 2.92 -9.70
CA PRO A 146 -20.85 4.17 -9.92
C PRO A 146 -20.36 4.92 -11.16
N PHE A 147 -21.27 5.52 -11.92
CA PHE A 147 -20.97 6.16 -13.21
C PHE A 147 -19.85 7.22 -13.11
N TYR A 148 -19.80 8.00 -12.05
CA TYR A 148 -18.78 9.04 -11.87
C TYR A 148 -17.37 8.45 -11.67
N ILE A 149 -17.26 7.27 -11.07
CA ILE A 149 -15.99 6.53 -10.96
C ILE A 149 -15.57 6.03 -12.34
N ARG A 150 -16.47 5.42 -13.09
CA ARG A 150 -16.19 4.96 -14.46
C ARG A 150 -15.76 6.09 -15.39
N LEU A 151 -16.41 7.25 -15.26
CA LEU A 151 -16.03 8.45 -16.00
C LEU A 151 -14.63 8.92 -15.62
N TYR A 152 -14.33 8.95 -14.32
CA TYR A 152 -13.02 9.30 -13.81
C TYR A 152 -11.93 8.35 -14.34
N GLU A 153 -12.15 7.05 -14.24
CA GLU A 153 -11.24 6.03 -14.78
C GLU A 153 -11.02 6.20 -16.29
N SER A 154 -12.07 6.50 -17.04
CA SER A 154 -11.95 6.72 -18.48
C SER A 154 -11.10 7.94 -18.84
N ILE A 155 -11.02 8.94 -17.97
CA ILE A 155 -10.25 10.15 -18.18
C ILE A 155 -8.79 9.98 -17.76
N PHE A 156 -8.54 9.33 -16.65
CA PHE A 156 -7.22 9.25 -16.02
C PHE A 156 -6.49 7.92 -16.28
N ASN A 157 -7.19 6.81 -16.39
CA ASN A 157 -6.61 5.48 -16.62
C ASN A 157 -6.75 4.99 -18.07
N LYS A 158 -6.58 5.87 -19.03
CA LYS A 158 -6.86 5.61 -20.44
C LYS A 158 -6.14 4.40 -21.06
N ASN A 159 -5.07 3.92 -20.48
CA ASN A 159 -4.17 2.93 -21.09
C ASN A 159 -3.88 1.70 -20.23
N CYS A 160 -4.51 1.55 -19.07
CA CYS A 160 -4.38 0.30 -18.33
C CYS A 160 -5.25 -0.76 -19.00
N SER A 161 -4.63 -1.59 -19.84
CA SER A 161 -5.27 -2.79 -20.44
C SER A 161 -5.59 -3.84 -19.36
N GLU A 162 -4.98 -3.70 -18.23
CA GLU A 162 -5.21 -4.51 -17.06
C GLU A 162 -6.50 -4.02 -16.41
N ASN A 163 -7.57 -4.68 -16.78
CA ASN A 163 -8.82 -4.50 -16.09
C ASN A 163 -8.59 -4.92 -14.64
N ILE A 164 -8.71 -3.99 -13.71
CA ILE A 164 -8.89 -4.28 -12.29
C ILE A 164 -10.01 -5.33 -12.10
N ASN A 165 -10.87 -5.48 -13.08
CA ASN A 165 -11.91 -6.52 -13.20
C ASN A 165 -11.38 -7.96 -13.11
N SER A 166 -10.10 -8.18 -13.21
CA SER A 166 -9.48 -9.51 -13.23
C SER A 166 -8.43 -9.74 -12.16
N LEU A 167 -8.26 -8.85 -11.17
CA LEU A 167 -7.26 -9.08 -10.13
C LEU A 167 -7.49 -10.43 -9.44
N ASN A 168 -8.72 -10.78 -9.12
CA ASN A 168 -9.04 -12.10 -8.59
C ASN A 168 -8.65 -13.22 -9.55
N TYR A 169 -8.82 -13.02 -10.85
CA TYR A 169 -8.47 -14.00 -11.87
C TYR A 169 -6.95 -14.08 -12.07
N GLU A 170 -6.27 -12.93 -12.12
CA GLU A 170 -4.80 -12.89 -12.27
C GLU A 170 -4.10 -13.52 -11.07
N PHE A 171 -4.62 -13.30 -9.85
CA PHE A 171 -4.01 -13.79 -8.61
C PHE A 171 -4.65 -15.07 -8.06
N GLN A 172 -5.57 -15.71 -8.79
CA GLN A 172 -6.23 -16.96 -8.35
C GLN A 172 -5.24 -18.10 -8.03
N ASN A 173 -4.08 -18.11 -8.68
CA ASN A 173 -3.04 -19.11 -8.41
C ASN A 173 -2.25 -18.82 -7.11
N GLY A 174 -2.48 -17.67 -6.51
CA GLY A 174 -1.80 -17.22 -5.30
C GLY A 174 -0.41 -16.67 -5.56
N PHE A 175 0.29 -16.43 -4.47
CA PHE A 175 1.64 -15.88 -4.46
C PHE A 175 2.66 -16.89 -3.95
N THR A 176 3.91 -16.72 -4.37
CA THR A 176 5.05 -17.52 -3.89
C THR A 176 5.54 -17.01 -2.53
N ASN A 177 5.57 -15.70 -2.34
CA ASN A 177 5.95 -15.08 -1.08
C ASN A 177 4.75 -14.93 -0.14
N LYS A 178 5.02 -14.75 1.15
CA LYS A 178 3.99 -14.52 2.16
C LYS A 178 3.17 -13.27 1.81
N HIS A 179 1.86 -13.41 1.86
CA HIS A 179 0.92 -12.32 1.57
C HIS A 179 -0.16 -12.22 2.64
N VAL A 180 -0.40 -10.99 3.11
CA VAL A 180 -1.44 -10.67 4.09
C VAL A 180 -2.36 -9.61 3.51
N GLN A 181 -3.66 -9.89 3.54
CA GLN A 181 -4.71 -8.95 3.16
C GLN A 181 -5.36 -8.37 4.41
N TRP A 182 -5.28 -7.07 4.59
CA TRP A 182 -5.93 -6.31 5.64
C TRP A 182 -7.20 -5.68 5.06
N ARG A 183 -8.36 -6.26 5.37
CA ARG A 183 -9.64 -5.91 4.76
C ARG A 183 -10.49 -5.06 5.69
N ASN A 184 -11.15 -4.07 5.12
CA ASN A 184 -12.19 -3.30 5.80
C ASN A 184 -13.55 -3.99 5.65
N LEU A 185 -14.47 -3.67 6.55
CA LEU A 185 -15.89 -3.87 6.29
C LEU A 185 -16.33 -2.79 5.29
N LYS A 186 -16.90 -3.20 4.16
CA LYS A 186 -17.31 -2.30 3.06
C LYS A 186 -18.20 -1.15 3.55
N GLU A 187 -19.15 -1.45 4.45
CA GLU A 187 -20.12 -0.49 4.98
C GLU A 187 -19.47 0.68 5.72
N PHE A 188 -18.27 0.46 6.26
CA PHE A 188 -17.51 1.47 7.00
C PHE A 188 -16.43 2.12 6.15
N ASP A 189 -16.20 1.62 4.94
CA ASP A 189 -15.24 2.20 4.00
C ASP A 189 -15.86 3.38 3.26
N SER A 190 -15.31 4.58 3.47
CA SER A 190 -15.85 5.82 2.87
C SER A 190 -15.78 5.82 1.35
N GLN A 191 -14.87 5.06 0.75
CA GLN A 191 -14.70 4.97 -0.69
C GLN A 191 -15.68 3.98 -1.33
N PHE A 192 -15.95 2.85 -0.66
CA PHE A 192 -16.66 1.73 -1.27
C PHE A 192 -18.06 1.45 -0.68
N LYS A 193 -18.46 2.10 0.40
CA LYS A 193 -19.76 1.84 1.08
C LYS A 193 -20.98 1.92 0.17
N ASN A 194 -20.90 2.66 -0.93
CA ASN A 194 -22.00 2.86 -1.88
C ASN A 194 -21.92 1.93 -3.10
N TYR A 195 -20.99 0.97 -3.13
CA TYR A 195 -20.92 0.00 -4.22
C TYR A 195 -21.93 -1.13 -4.00
N ASP A 196 -22.50 -1.64 -5.08
CA ASP A 196 -23.48 -2.74 -5.06
C ASP A 196 -22.81 -4.11 -4.85
N PHE A 197 -21.48 -4.15 -4.78
CA PHE A 197 -20.67 -5.33 -4.51
C PHE A 197 -19.63 -5.03 -3.44
N ASP A 198 -19.03 -6.06 -2.86
CA ASP A 198 -17.91 -5.88 -1.94
C ASP A 198 -16.58 -5.94 -2.71
N PRO A 199 -15.81 -4.82 -2.77
CA PRO A 199 -14.53 -4.80 -3.46
C PRO A 199 -13.44 -5.61 -2.74
N TYR A 200 -13.66 -5.98 -1.49
CA TYR A 200 -12.73 -6.81 -0.70
C TYR A 200 -13.04 -8.30 -0.79
N ASP A 201 -14.23 -8.66 -1.30
CA ASP A 201 -14.62 -10.05 -1.45
C ASP A 201 -13.84 -10.73 -2.57
N GLY A 202 -13.12 -11.77 -2.23
CA GLY A 202 -12.31 -12.55 -3.16
C GLY A 202 -11.19 -13.30 -2.43
N GLU A 203 -11.03 -14.57 -2.76
CA GLU A 203 -9.97 -15.40 -2.22
C GLU A 203 -8.75 -15.37 -3.14
N ILE A 204 -7.62 -14.96 -2.59
CA ILE A 204 -6.32 -15.15 -3.22
C ILE A 204 -5.64 -16.32 -2.50
N LYS A 205 -5.38 -17.37 -3.25
CA LYS A 205 -4.74 -18.58 -2.73
C LYS A 205 -3.42 -18.24 -2.01
N ASN A 206 -3.18 -18.90 -0.89
CA ASN A 206 -2.00 -18.71 -0.04
C ASN A 206 -1.90 -17.32 0.63
N SER A 207 -2.96 -16.51 0.59
CA SER A 207 -3.01 -15.26 1.34
C SER A 207 -3.63 -15.46 2.71
N ILE A 208 -3.07 -14.80 3.71
CA ILE A 208 -3.68 -14.67 5.03
C ILE A 208 -4.63 -13.47 4.97
N VAL A 209 -5.87 -13.66 5.39
CA VAL A 209 -6.85 -12.56 5.42
C VAL A 209 -7.07 -12.13 6.86
N PHE A 210 -6.84 -10.85 7.11
CA PHE A 210 -7.19 -10.17 8.36
C PHE A 210 -8.36 -9.21 8.10
N GLN A 211 -9.52 -9.53 8.67
CA GLN A 211 -10.70 -8.69 8.57
C GLN A 211 -10.79 -7.76 9.76
N PHE A 212 -10.71 -6.45 9.53
CA PHE A 212 -10.90 -5.46 10.59
C PHE A 212 -12.35 -5.45 11.08
N PRO A 213 -12.58 -5.20 12.37
CA PRO A 213 -13.90 -4.87 12.89
C PRO A 213 -14.32 -3.45 12.42
N ASP A 214 -15.55 -3.06 12.76
CA ASP A 214 -16.07 -1.71 12.49
C ASP A 214 -15.31 -0.60 13.22
N SER A 215 -14.75 -0.93 14.38
CA SER A 215 -14.01 0.01 15.23
C SER A 215 -12.89 -0.70 16.01
N LEU A 216 -11.80 0.03 16.26
CA LEU A 216 -10.67 -0.36 17.13
C LEU A 216 -10.36 0.79 18.08
N ASN A 217 -10.21 0.46 19.36
CA ASN A 217 -9.91 1.44 20.42
C ASN A 217 -10.87 2.65 20.46
N GLY A 218 -12.14 2.44 20.07
CA GLY A 218 -13.17 3.48 20.01
C GLY A 218 -13.11 4.36 18.74
N GLU A 219 -12.19 4.08 17.83
CA GLU A 219 -12.09 4.76 16.53
C GLU A 219 -12.64 3.87 15.42
N ARG A 220 -13.41 4.47 14.51
CA ARG A 220 -13.95 3.77 13.35
C ARG A 220 -12.83 3.33 12.41
N VAL A 221 -12.84 2.06 11.99
CA VAL A 221 -11.95 1.56 10.96
C VAL A 221 -12.58 1.84 9.59
N GLY A 222 -11.95 2.72 8.83
CA GLY A 222 -12.36 3.10 7.48
C GLY A 222 -11.19 3.02 6.51
N HIS A 223 -11.42 3.50 5.27
CA HIS A 223 -10.43 3.35 4.19
C HIS A 223 -9.01 3.80 4.59
N THR A 224 -8.90 4.98 5.15
CA THR A 224 -7.59 5.56 5.51
C THR A 224 -7.07 5.09 6.87
N SER A 225 -7.95 4.97 7.87
CA SER A 225 -7.53 4.59 9.24
C SER A 225 -7.08 3.14 9.35
N SER A 226 -7.58 2.25 8.48
CA SER A 226 -7.13 0.85 8.45
C SER A 226 -5.64 0.71 8.21
N LEU A 227 -5.03 1.63 7.45
CA LEU A 227 -3.59 1.61 7.24
C LEU A 227 -2.82 1.81 8.55
N TYR A 228 -3.23 2.79 9.36
CA TYR A 228 -2.60 3.00 10.65
C TYR A 228 -2.75 1.78 11.57
N PHE A 229 -3.95 1.21 11.64
CA PHE A 229 -4.19 0.02 12.44
C PHE A 229 -3.40 -1.20 11.94
N SER A 230 -3.27 -1.40 10.62
CA SER A 230 -2.43 -2.48 10.09
C SER A 230 -0.96 -2.30 10.45
N ILE A 231 -0.44 -1.08 10.42
CA ILE A 231 0.93 -0.80 10.85
C ILE A 231 1.13 -1.12 12.34
N LEU A 232 0.15 -0.80 13.20
CA LEU A 232 0.23 -1.19 14.61
C LEU A 232 0.37 -2.71 14.79
N GLU A 233 -0.40 -3.49 14.03
CA GLU A 233 -0.37 -4.97 14.09
C GLU A 233 0.90 -5.56 13.48
N ILE A 234 1.43 -4.97 12.40
CA ILE A 234 2.62 -5.46 11.70
C ILE A 234 3.89 -5.30 12.56
N VAL A 235 3.97 -4.24 13.38
CA VAL A 235 5.20 -3.91 14.13
C VAL A 235 5.15 -4.26 15.62
N ASN A 236 4.03 -4.78 16.14
CA ASN A 236 3.91 -5.30 17.50
C ASN A 236 4.05 -6.81 17.54
#